data_375575d73b79d99ea979cba9816c48c3
#
_entry.id   375575d73b79d99ea979cba9816c48c3
#
_cell.length_a   1.000
_cell.length_b   1.000
_cell.length_c   1.000
_cell.angle_alpha   90.00
_cell.angle_beta   90.00
_cell.angle_gamma   90.00
#
_symmetry.space_group_name_H-M   'P 1'
#
loop_
_entity.id
_entity.type
_entity.pdbx_description
1 polymer ?
#
loop_
_entity_poly.entity_id
_entity_poly.type
_entity_poly.pdbx_seq_one_letter_code
_entity_poly.pdbx_strand_id
1 'polypeptide(L)'
;AGGDSVETTATGSSNASAYGGATPQSEMNDAIVGPREVIANPSVGEIMQTGTLPEMAYGRADAPVTVIKYMSLTCPYCRKFHQEVWPELKKRYVDSGKVRFIYREFPIGKTSGNATIALRCAAPDKYLDLYGRFLDQQATWVSQEVRPDAIFAVAKQVGITRDQFDACLKNQAMIDGLKWVKDRGRTLGIIGTPNFFVDGKLVKRVLSLADMSAQIDAALATRGGVAAAGR
;
A
#
# COMPACT_ATOMS: atom_id res chain seq x y z
N ALA A 1 -31.15 9.00 -23.26
CA ALA A 1 -29.75 8.62 -23.34
C ALA A 1 -28.87 9.35 -22.31
N GLY A 2 -29.40 10.24 -21.53
CA GLY A 2 -28.62 11.04 -20.59
C GLY A 2 -28.66 10.59 -19.14
N GLY A 3 -29.30 9.49 -18.84
CA GLY A 3 -29.49 9.05 -17.46
C GLY A 3 -28.26 8.45 -16.79
N ASP A 4 -27.39 7.90 -17.55
CA ASP A 4 -26.30 7.10 -17.03
C ASP A 4 -25.26 7.91 -16.28
N SER A 5 -25.00 9.11 -16.74
CA SER A 5 -24.03 9.98 -16.08
C SER A 5 -24.48 10.43 -14.69
N VAL A 6 -25.77 10.57 -14.51
CA VAL A 6 -26.35 10.99 -13.22
C VAL A 6 -26.19 9.89 -12.18
N GLU A 7 -26.39 8.67 -12.58
CA GLU A 7 -26.25 7.53 -11.67
C GLU A 7 -24.84 7.35 -11.19
N THR A 8 -23.88 7.56 -12.07
CA THR A 8 -22.47 7.50 -11.71
C THR A 8 -22.12 8.53 -10.65
N THR A 9 -22.66 9.71 -10.79
CA THR A 9 -22.43 10.78 -9.83
C THR A 9 -23.02 10.45 -8.46
N ALA A 10 -24.21 9.88 -8.44
CA ALA A 10 -24.84 9.47 -7.19
C ALA A 10 -24.02 8.38 -6.48
N THR A 11 -23.46 7.47 -7.22
CA THR A 11 -22.58 6.44 -6.66
C THR A 11 -21.35 7.05 -6.03
N GLY A 12 -20.77 8.02 -6.67
CA GLY A 12 -19.63 8.74 -6.13
C GLY A 12 -19.96 9.43 -4.81
N SER A 13 -21.10 10.07 -4.74
CA SER A 13 -21.55 10.74 -3.52
C SER A 13 -21.73 9.76 -2.36
N SER A 14 -22.30 8.61 -2.61
CA SER A 14 -22.47 7.56 -1.61
C SER A 14 -21.12 7.08 -1.06
N ASN A 15 -20.13 6.95 -1.92
CA ASN A 15 -18.79 6.53 -1.52
C ASN A 15 -18.10 7.58 -0.64
N ALA A 16 -18.35 8.84 -0.93
CA ALA A 16 -17.72 9.94 -0.25
C ALA A 16 -18.00 9.94 1.24
N SER A 17 -19.20 9.58 1.67
CA SER A 17 -19.56 9.56 3.09
C SER A 17 -18.73 8.54 3.88
N ALA A 18 -18.35 7.45 3.25
CA ALA A 18 -17.54 6.40 3.89
C ALA A 18 -16.11 6.87 4.22
N TYR A 19 -15.60 7.82 3.48
CA TYR A 19 -14.30 8.44 3.76
C TYR A 19 -14.41 9.70 4.62
N GLY A 20 -15.61 10.09 5.01
CA GLY A 20 -15.82 11.33 5.76
C GLY A 20 -15.66 12.60 4.96
N GLY A 21 -15.40 12.50 3.67
CA GLY A 21 -15.26 13.60 2.75
C GLY A 21 -16.14 13.45 1.53
N ALA A 22 -16.31 14.50 0.74
CA ALA A 22 -17.24 14.51 -0.37
C ALA A 22 -16.85 13.54 -1.49
N THR A 23 -15.61 13.54 -1.92
CA THR A 23 -15.19 12.82 -3.11
C THR A 23 -13.98 11.88 -2.93
N PRO A 24 -13.38 11.76 -1.74
CA PRO A 24 -12.09 11.03 -1.63
C PRO A 24 -12.17 9.58 -2.09
N GLN A 25 -13.25 8.91 -1.75
CA GLN A 25 -13.48 7.52 -2.15
C GLN A 25 -13.58 7.38 -3.66
N SER A 26 -14.42 8.20 -4.28
CA SER A 26 -14.59 8.20 -5.73
C SER A 26 -13.27 8.49 -6.43
N GLU A 27 -12.54 9.48 -5.96
CA GLU A 27 -11.26 9.87 -6.54
C GLU A 27 -10.22 8.76 -6.45
N MET A 28 -10.21 7.98 -5.37
CA MET A 28 -9.29 6.87 -5.23
C MET A 28 -9.64 5.69 -6.15
N ASN A 29 -10.91 5.52 -6.48
CA ASN A 29 -11.40 4.42 -7.31
C ASN A 29 -11.50 4.80 -8.79
N ASP A 30 -11.78 6.07 -9.10
CA ASP A 30 -12.13 6.54 -10.44
C ASP A 30 -10.91 6.79 -11.33
N ALA A 31 -9.83 6.22 -11.01
CA ALA A 31 -8.64 6.30 -11.85
C ALA A 31 -8.82 5.66 -13.22
N ILE A 32 -9.91 4.95 -13.39
CA ILE A 32 -10.33 4.38 -14.66
C ILE A 32 -10.98 5.40 -15.59
N VAL A 33 -11.31 6.58 -15.09
CA VAL A 33 -11.93 7.62 -15.90
C VAL A 33 -10.85 8.36 -16.70
N GLY A 34 -10.86 8.15 -17.99
CA GLY A 34 -9.92 8.74 -18.94
C GLY A 34 -8.57 8.03 -18.99
N PRO A 35 -7.76 8.35 -20.00
CA PRO A 35 -6.44 7.76 -20.16
C PRO A 35 -5.50 8.25 -19.06
N ARG A 36 -4.69 7.35 -18.54
CA ARG A 36 -3.69 7.65 -17.53
C ARG A 36 -2.31 7.42 -18.12
N GLU A 37 -1.46 8.41 -17.99
CA GLU A 37 -0.07 8.27 -18.37
C GLU A 37 0.65 7.29 -17.45
N VAL A 38 1.38 6.37 -18.06
CA VAL A 38 2.26 5.43 -17.35
C VAL A 38 3.67 5.69 -17.83
N ILE A 39 4.58 5.83 -16.89
CA ILE A 39 6.00 5.98 -17.19
C ILE A 39 6.55 4.60 -17.57
N ALA A 40 6.97 4.45 -18.83
CA ALA A 40 7.63 3.23 -19.25
C ALA A 40 9.03 3.17 -18.62
N ASN A 41 9.36 2.04 -17.99
CA ASN A 41 10.67 1.83 -17.36
C ASN A 41 11.07 2.99 -16.45
N PRO A 42 10.31 3.27 -15.38
CA PRO A 42 10.59 4.40 -14.51
C PRO A 42 11.98 4.30 -13.90
N SER A 43 12.64 5.45 -13.78
CA SER A 43 13.95 5.55 -13.13
C SER A 43 13.81 5.32 -11.61
N VAL A 44 14.92 5.03 -10.95
CA VAL A 44 14.95 4.92 -9.48
C VAL A 44 14.46 6.21 -8.83
N GLY A 45 14.85 7.37 -9.33
CA GLY A 45 14.39 8.66 -8.82
C GLY A 45 12.87 8.83 -8.95
N GLU A 46 12.31 8.41 -10.07
CA GLU A 46 10.85 8.44 -10.29
C GLU A 46 10.12 7.48 -9.36
N ILE A 47 10.65 6.27 -9.16
CA ILE A 47 10.10 5.27 -8.24
C ILE A 47 10.15 5.75 -6.79
N MET A 48 11.24 6.40 -6.39
CA MET A 48 11.48 6.83 -5.02
C MET A 48 10.85 8.18 -4.66
N GLN A 49 10.24 8.87 -5.62
CA GLN A 49 9.55 10.13 -5.33
C GLN A 49 8.41 9.91 -4.33
N THR A 50 8.37 10.74 -3.29
CA THR A 50 7.34 10.70 -2.24
C THR A 50 6.42 11.91 -2.33
N GLY A 51 5.20 11.74 -1.82
CA GLY A 51 4.27 12.85 -1.61
C GLY A 51 4.41 13.45 -0.21
N THR A 52 3.27 13.87 0.34
CA THR A 52 3.24 14.53 1.67
C THR A 52 3.31 13.55 2.83
N LEU A 53 2.94 12.29 2.62
CA LEU A 53 2.99 11.29 3.69
C LEU A 53 4.38 10.68 3.79
N PRO A 54 4.84 10.38 5.02
CA PRO A 54 6.12 9.69 5.21
C PRO A 54 6.09 8.30 4.58
N GLU A 55 7.23 7.86 4.05
CA GLU A 55 7.39 6.48 3.58
C GLU A 55 7.34 5.51 4.77
N MET A 56 6.63 4.43 4.60
CA MET A 56 6.61 3.36 5.60
C MET A 56 7.67 2.33 5.25
N ALA A 57 8.88 2.59 5.71
CA ALA A 57 10.07 1.81 5.38
C ALA A 57 10.60 1.06 6.60
N TYR A 58 11.05 -0.16 6.37
CA TYR A 58 11.61 -1.05 7.39
C TYR A 58 12.96 -1.54 6.94
N GLY A 59 13.89 -1.66 7.90
CA GLY A 59 15.26 -1.98 7.64
C GLY A 59 16.14 -0.73 7.57
N ARG A 60 17.45 -0.93 7.35
CA ARG A 60 18.41 0.16 7.35
C ARG A 60 18.19 1.09 6.15
N ALA A 61 18.33 2.38 6.39
CA ALA A 61 18.22 3.38 5.33
C ALA A 61 19.32 3.23 4.27
N ASP A 62 20.47 2.68 4.65
CA ASP A 62 21.63 2.45 3.79
C ASP A 62 21.69 1.02 3.23
N ALA A 63 20.63 0.23 3.37
CA ALA A 63 20.60 -1.13 2.82
C ALA A 63 20.89 -1.09 1.30
N PRO A 64 21.69 -2.05 0.79
CA PRO A 64 22.08 -2.03 -0.63
C PRO A 64 20.94 -2.29 -1.60
N VAL A 65 19.88 -2.97 -1.16
CA VAL A 65 18.73 -3.29 -2.02
C VAL A 65 17.45 -2.73 -1.40
N THR A 66 16.61 -2.13 -2.24
CA THR A 66 15.29 -1.65 -1.83
C THR A 66 14.22 -2.50 -2.50
N VAL A 67 13.25 -2.96 -1.70
CA VAL A 67 12.03 -3.61 -2.18
C VAL A 67 10.84 -2.75 -1.80
N ILE A 68 9.98 -2.45 -2.76
CA ILE A 68 8.74 -1.70 -2.54
C ILE A 68 7.58 -2.63 -2.83
N LYS A 69 6.65 -2.73 -1.89
CA LYS A 69 5.41 -3.50 -2.05
C LYS A 69 4.22 -2.55 -2.08
N TYR A 70 3.46 -2.59 -3.18
CA TYR A 70 2.15 -1.97 -3.27
C TYR A 70 1.10 -2.98 -2.82
N MET A 71 0.25 -2.60 -1.87
CA MET A 71 -0.64 -3.53 -1.17
C MET A 71 -2.04 -2.97 -0.97
N SER A 72 -2.99 -3.88 -0.79
CA SER A 72 -4.37 -3.57 -0.41
C SER A 72 -4.79 -4.44 0.77
N LEU A 73 -5.44 -3.83 1.74
CA LEU A 73 -5.83 -4.52 2.99
C LEU A 73 -6.94 -5.55 2.80
N THR A 74 -7.71 -5.45 1.72
CA THR A 74 -8.75 -6.43 1.40
C THR A 74 -8.24 -7.58 0.52
N CYS A 75 -7.02 -7.51 0.05
CA CYS A 75 -6.46 -8.47 -0.90
C CYS A 75 -6.05 -9.77 -0.21
N PRO A 76 -6.62 -10.93 -0.61
CA PRO A 76 -6.23 -12.21 -0.02
C PRO A 76 -4.78 -12.61 -0.37
N TYR A 77 -4.27 -12.19 -1.51
CA TYR A 77 -2.88 -12.44 -1.88
C TYR A 77 -1.89 -11.61 -1.05
N CYS A 78 -2.28 -10.40 -0.66
CA CYS A 78 -1.49 -9.61 0.29
C CYS A 78 -1.45 -10.27 1.66
N ARG A 79 -2.57 -10.82 2.12
CA ARG A 79 -2.63 -11.60 3.36
C ARG A 79 -1.69 -12.82 3.28
N LYS A 80 -1.79 -13.58 2.21
CA LYS A 80 -0.96 -14.77 2.01
C LYS A 80 0.53 -14.42 2.01
N PHE A 81 0.91 -13.38 1.29
CA PHE A 81 2.30 -12.91 1.26
C PHE A 81 2.78 -12.51 2.66
N HIS A 82 1.97 -11.75 3.38
CA HIS A 82 2.33 -11.30 4.72
C HIS A 82 2.50 -12.47 5.71
N GLN A 83 1.64 -13.47 5.63
CA GLN A 83 1.69 -14.62 6.52
C GLN A 83 2.78 -15.62 6.15
N GLU A 84 2.97 -15.89 4.87
CA GLU A 84 3.84 -16.99 4.40
C GLU A 84 5.24 -16.52 3.97
N VAL A 85 5.40 -15.28 3.52
CA VAL A 85 6.66 -14.78 2.94
C VAL A 85 7.33 -13.77 3.86
N TRP A 86 6.58 -12.80 4.35
CA TRP A 86 7.13 -11.67 5.10
C TRP A 86 7.97 -12.07 6.33
N PRO A 87 7.56 -13.01 7.19
CA PRO A 87 8.34 -13.32 8.40
C PRO A 87 9.76 -13.76 8.09
N GLU A 88 9.94 -14.64 7.12
CA GLU A 88 11.26 -15.13 6.74
C GLU A 88 12.04 -14.10 5.92
N LEU A 89 11.36 -13.36 5.07
CA LEU A 89 11.94 -12.25 4.32
C LEU A 89 12.51 -11.19 5.26
N LYS A 90 11.75 -10.81 6.26
CA LYS A 90 12.15 -9.84 7.28
C LYS A 90 13.40 -10.32 8.02
N LYS A 91 13.35 -11.55 8.51
CA LYS A 91 14.47 -12.14 9.26
C LYS A 91 15.74 -12.22 8.41
N ARG A 92 15.62 -12.72 7.20
CA ARG A 92 16.77 -13.01 6.33
C ARG A 92 17.40 -11.77 5.71
N TYR A 93 16.59 -10.80 5.35
CA TYR A 93 17.04 -9.65 4.54
C TYR A 93 16.88 -8.30 5.21
N VAL A 94 15.77 -8.05 5.88
CA VAL A 94 15.50 -6.75 6.49
C VAL A 94 16.27 -6.56 7.77
N ASP A 95 16.16 -7.51 8.69
CA ASP A 95 16.83 -7.45 9.99
C ASP A 95 18.36 -7.56 9.86
N SER A 96 18.83 -8.22 8.80
CA SER A 96 20.26 -8.34 8.51
C SER A 96 20.86 -7.11 7.83
N GLY A 97 20.06 -6.11 7.50
CA GLY A 97 20.52 -4.88 6.87
C GLY A 97 20.74 -4.96 5.37
N LYS A 98 20.35 -6.05 4.72
CA LYS A 98 20.54 -6.25 3.28
C LYS A 98 19.46 -5.55 2.45
N VAL A 99 18.24 -5.43 2.97
CA VAL A 99 17.08 -4.90 2.27
C VAL A 99 16.39 -3.83 3.11
N ARG A 100 16.08 -2.72 2.47
CA ARG A 100 15.10 -1.75 2.94
C ARG A 100 13.77 -2.10 2.29
N PHE A 101 12.75 -2.39 3.09
CA PHE A 101 11.44 -2.81 2.61
C PHE A 101 10.42 -1.69 2.84
N ILE A 102 9.76 -1.24 1.76
CA ILE A 102 8.82 -0.12 1.78
C ILE A 102 7.41 -0.62 1.47
N TYR A 103 6.46 -0.21 2.30
CA TYR A 103 5.03 -0.45 2.11
C TYR A 103 4.38 0.78 1.48
N ARG A 104 3.66 0.58 0.38
CA ARG A 104 2.88 1.64 -0.25
C ARG A 104 1.44 1.21 -0.43
N GLU A 105 0.53 2.04 0.01
CA GLU A 105 -0.89 1.76 0.00
C GLU A 105 -1.46 1.89 -1.41
N PHE A 106 -2.19 0.87 -1.81
CA PHE A 106 -2.87 0.81 -3.09
C PHE A 106 -4.28 0.24 -2.88
N PRO A 107 -5.14 0.96 -2.13
CA PRO A 107 -6.47 0.46 -1.78
C PRO A 107 -7.33 0.25 -3.02
N ILE A 108 -8.05 -0.86 -3.03
CA ILE A 108 -8.97 -1.24 -4.10
C ILE A 108 -10.35 -1.40 -3.47
N GLY A 109 -11.27 -0.51 -3.82
CA GLY A 109 -12.61 -0.48 -3.29
C GLY A 109 -12.76 0.33 -2.01
N LYS A 110 -14.03 0.57 -1.64
CA LYS A 110 -14.41 1.45 -0.51
C LYS A 110 -13.91 0.95 0.82
N THR A 111 -14.10 -0.33 1.07
CA THR A 111 -13.73 -0.95 2.35
C THR A 111 -12.22 -0.90 2.55
N SER A 112 -11.47 -1.21 1.51
CA SER A 112 -10.01 -1.11 1.53
C SER A 112 -9.55 0.32 1.81
N GLY A 113 -10.20 1.30 1.18
CA GLY A 113 -9.87 2.71 1.37
C GLY A 113 -10.08 3.16 2.81
N ASN A 114 -11.20 2.80 3.42
CA ASN A 114 -11.49 3.16 4.81
C ASN A 114 -10.51 2.52 5.79
N ALA A 115 -10.22 1.24 5.60
CA ALA A 115 -9.23 0.55 6.43
C ALA A 115 -7.83 1.15 6.26
N THR A 116 -7.48 1.58 5.05
CA THR A 116 -6.20 2.22 4.76
C THR A 116 -6.04 3.56 5.49
N ILE A 117 -7.10 4.34 5.56
CA ILE A 117 -7.10 5.57 6.37
C ILE A 117 -6.86 5.23 7.84
N ALA A 118 -7.57 4.23 8.37
CA ALA A 118 -7.38 3.78 9.75
C ALA A 118 -5.94 3.30 10.00
N LEU A 119 -5.35 2.59 9.05
CA LEU A 119 -3.97 2.13 9.13
C LEU A 119 -2.99 3.30 9.31
N ARG A 120 -3.18 4.38 8.57
CA ARG A 120 -2.32 5.57 8.67
C ARG A 120 -2.59 6.39 9.94
N CYS A 121 -3.67 6.12 10.67
CA CYS A 121 -3.92 6.70 11.98
C CYS A 121 -3.04 6.11 13.06
N ALA A 122 -2.52 4.93 12.86
CA ALA A 122 -1.65 4.28 13.82
C ALA A 122 -0.36 5.08 13.99
N ALA A 123 0.19 5.07 15.20
CA ALA A 123 1.54 5.56 15.41
C ALA A 123 2.51 4.79 14.49
N PRO A 124 3.58 5.43 14.00
CA PRO A 124 4.49 4.79 13.04
C PRO A 124 5.04 3.43 13.50
N ASP A 125 5.30 3.28 14.80
CA ASP A 125 5.76 2.02 15.37
C ASP A 125 4.68 0.95 15.47
N LYS A 126 3.42 1.30 15.24
CA LYS A 126 2.26 0.39 15.24
C LYS A 126 1.73 0.07 13.84
N TYR A 127 2.23 0.76 12.83
CA TYR A 127 1.73 0.60 11.46
C TYR A 127 1.78 -0.85 10.99
N LEU A 128 2.91 -1.52 11.13
CA LEU A 128 3.09 -2.88 10.64
C LEU A 128 2.29 -3.91 11.46
N ASP A 129 2.16 -3.68 12.76
CA ASP A 129 1.29 -4.49 13.63
C ASP A 129 -0.18 -4.39 13.18
N LEU A 130 -0.67 -3.18 12.97
CA LEU A 130 -2.04 -2.97 12.50
C LEU A 130 -2.25 -3.53 11.09
N TYR A 131 -1.27 -3.37 10.21
CA TYR A 131 -1.29 -3.97 8.87
C TYR A 131 -1.53 -5.48 8.94
N GLY A 132 -0.75 -6.18 9.76
CA GLY A 132 -0.90 -7.62 9.95
C GLY A 132 -2.26 -8.01 10.51
N ARG A 133 -2.78 -7.26 11.47
CA ARG A 133 -4.09 -7.52 12.08
C ARG A 133 -5.23 -7.34 11.09
N PHE A 134 -5.19 -6.30 10.27
CA PHE A 134 -6.19 -6.14 9.21
C PHE A 134 -6.17 -7.32 8.24
N LEU A 135 -5.00 -7.79 7.84
CA LEU A 135 -4.90 -8.94 6.94
C LEU A 135 -5.39 -10.22 7.62
N ASP A 136 -4.92 -10.50 8.82
CA ASP A 136 -5.28 -11.73 9.55
C ASP A 136 -6.78 -11.80 9.85
N GLN A 137 -7.41 -10.66 10.06
CA GLN A 137 -8.82 -10.55 10.44
C GLN A 137 -9.74 -10.16 9.29
N GLN A 138 -9.30 -10.31 8.04
CA GLN A 138 -10.11 -9.94 6.87
C GLN A 138 -11.54 -10.47 6.94
N ALA A 139 -11.74 -11.68 7.42
CA ALA A 139 -13.06 -12.29 7.52
C ALA A 139 -14.03 -11.50 8.43
N THR A 140 -13.52 -10.68 9.33
CA THR A 140 -14.34 -9.92 10.28
C THR A 140 -14.79 -8.55 9.76
N TRP A 141 -14.05 -7.95 8.83
CA TRP A 141 -14.30 -6.56 8.43
C TRP A 141 -14.42 -6.34 6.92
N VAL A 142 -13.94 -7.26 6.09
CA VAL A 142 -14.03 -7.12 4.63
C VAL A 142 -15.45 -7.44 4.16
N SER A 143 -16.06 -6.49 3.48
CA SER A 143 -17.41 -6.63 2.89
C SER A 143 -17.59 -5.63 1.76
N GLN A 144 -18.61 -5.83 0.93
CA GLN A 144 -18.90 -4.89 -0.17
C GLN A 144 -19.26 -3.51 0.37
N GLU A 145 -20.03 -3.46 1.44
CA GLU A 145 -20.34 -2.21 2.12
C GLU A 145 -19.36 -1.96 3.23
N VAL A 146 -18.98 -0.70 3.40
CA VAL A 146 -18.09 -0.31 4.48
C VAL A 146 -18.79 -0.52 5.81
N ARG A 147 -18.09 -1.19 6.72
CA ARG A 147 -18.53 -1.44 8.09
C ARG A 147 -17.56 -0.75 9.06
N PRO A 148 -17.79 0.53 9.36
CA PRO A 148 -16.85 1.30 10.19
C PRO A 148 -16.57 0.68 11.54
N ASP A 149 -17.60 0.12 12.19
CA ASP A 149 -17.41 -0.51 13.50
C ASP A 149 -16.52 -1.74 13.44
N ALA A 150 -16.63 -2.53 12.38
CA ALA A 150 -15.77 -3.70 12.17
C ALA A 150 -14.32 -3.29 11.92
N ILE A 151 -14.10 -2.23 11.15
CA ILE A 151 -12.77 -1.66 10.90
C ILE A 151 -12.18 -1.11 12.21
N PHE A 152 -12.98 -0.36 12.98
CA PHE A 152 -12.57 0.16 14.28
C PHE A 152 -12.21 -0.95 15.26
N ALA A 153 -12.96 -2.06 15.27
CA ALA A 153 -12.67 -3.20 16.13
C ALA A 153 -11.26 -3.76 15.94
N VAL A 154 -10.72 -3.68 14.73
CA VAL A 154 -9.33 -4.03 14.46
C VAL A 154 -8.38 -2.91 14.89
N ALA A 155 -8.68 -1.68 14.49
CA ALA A 155 -7.83 -0.52 14.78
C ALA A 155 -7.61 -0.30 16.28
N LYS A 156 -8.63 -0.50 17.10
CA LYS A 156 -8.52 -0.32 18.55
C LYS A 156 -7.53 -1.29 19.21
N GLN A 157 -7.24 -2.40 18.56
CA GLN A 157 -6.30 -3.39 19.09
C GLN A 157 -4.87 -2.87 19.20
N VAL A 158 -4.53 -1.81 18.46
CA VAL A 158 -3.23 -1.14 18.54
C VAL A 158 -3.30 0.21 19.25
N GLY A 159 -4.38 0.45 19.99
CA GLY A 159 -4.51 1.63 20.85
C GLY A 159 -5.18 2.84 20.19
N ILE A 160 -5.76 2.72 19.02
CA ILE A 160 -6.52 3.81 18.39
C ILE A 160 -7.86 3.93 19.10
N THR A 161 -8.14 5.12 19.65
CA THR A 161 -9.44 5.40 20.28
C THR A 161 -10.50 5.66 19.23
N ARG A 162 -11.79 5.58 19.64
CA ARG A 162 -12.89 5.88 18.73
C ARG A 162 -12.81 7.33 18.21
N ASP A 163 -12.48 8.26 19.08
CA ASP A 163 -12.36 9.68 18.69
C ASP A 163 -11.22 9.88 17.68
N GLN A 164 -10.08 9.24 17.90
CA GLN A 164 -8.97 9.27 16.95
C GLN A 164 -9.37 8.65 15.61
N PHE A 165 -10.05 7.52 15.63
CA PHE A 165 -10.53 6.84 14.43
C PHE A 165 -11.48 7.72 13.63
N ASP A 166 -12.48 8.30 14.29
CA ASP A 166 -13.45 9.18 13.64
C ASP A 166 -12.78 10.44 13.07
N ALA A 167 -11.83 11.02 13.80
CA ALA A 167 -11.07 12.18 13.32
C ALA A 167 -10.23 11.84 12.09
N CYS A 168 -9.61 10.66 12.06
CA CYS A 168 -8.80 10.21 10.93
C CYS A 168 -9.63 10.04 9.66
N LEU A 169 -10.84 9.51 9.77
CA LEU A 169 -11.73 9.36 8.61
C LEU A 169 -12.11 10.72 7.98
N LYS A 170 -11.91 11.80 8.70
CA LYS A 170 -12.18 13.17 8.25
C LYS A 170 -10.90 13.95 7.93
N ASN A 171 -9.74 13.35 8.06
CA ASN A 171 -8.46 14.00 7.82
C ASN A 171 -8.19 14.10 6.31
N GLN A 172 -8.60 15.21 5.72
CA GLN A 172 -8.50 15.41 4.28
C GLN A 172 -7.05 15.43 3.78
N ALA A 173 -6.13 16.00 4.54
CA ALA A 173 -4.73 16.03 4.17
C ALA A 173 -4.14 14.61 4.04
N MET A 174 -4.50 13.72 4.98
CA MET A 174 -4.08 12.33 4.93
C MET A 174 -4.74 11.60 3.77
N ILE A 175 -6.04 11.82 3.54
CA ILE A 175 -6.78 11.20 2.43
C ILE A 175 -6.14 11.62 1.10
N ASP A 176 -5.84 12.88 0.93
CA ASP A 176 -5.17 13.39 -0.27
C ASP A 176 -3.76 12.79 -0.44
N GLY A 177 -3.05 12.63 0.65
CA GLY A 177 -1.73 11.99 0.64
C GLY A 177 -1.80 10.52 0.22
N LEU A 178 -2.78 9.77 0.71
CA LEU A 178 -3.01 8.38 0.32
C LEU A 178 -3.45 8.27 -1.15
N LYS A 179 -4.29 9.18 -1.60
CA LYS A 179 -4.67 9.26 -3.01
C LYS A 179 -3.44 9.46 -3.90
N TRP A 180 -2.54 10.36 -3.50
CA TRP A 180 -1.29 10.57 -4.24
C TRP A 180 -0.47 9.28 -4.33
N VAL A 181 -0.31 8.55 -3.23
CA VAL A 181 0.46 7.28 -3.22
C VAL A 181 -0.12 6.29 -4.22
N LYS A 182 -1.44 6.12 -4.23
CA LYS A 182 -2.11 5.22 -5.18
C LYS A 182 -1.97 5.70 -6.62
N ASP A 183 -2.24 6.98 -6.87
CA ASP A 183 -2.14 7.55 -8.22
C ASP A 183 -0.72 7.47 -8.75
N ARG A 184 0.27 7.74 -7.89
CA ARG A 184 1.68 7.60 -8.28
C ARG A 184 2.02 6.14 -8.61
N GLY A 185 1.50 5.20 -7.83
CA GLY A 185 1.68 3.77 -8.12
C GLY A 185 1.19 3.41 -9.52
N ARG A 186 0.01 3.90 -9.90
CA ARG A 186 -0.51 3.69 -11.27
C ARG A 186 0.38 4.30 -12.34
N THR A 187 0.84 5.52 -12.11
CA THR A 187 1.77 6.19 -13.02
C THR A 187 3.06 5.38 -13.21
N LEU A 188 3.52 4.71 -12.17
CA LEU A 188 4.71 3.85 -12.21
C LEU A 188 4.45 2.45 -12.79
N GLY A 189 3.20 2.12 -13.13
CA GLY A 189 2.86 0.86 -13.78
C GLY A 189 2.23 -0.19 -12.87
N ILE A 190 1.91 0.15 -11.62
CA ILE A 190 1.21 -0.76 -10.71
C ILE A 190 -0.22 -0.99 -11.22
N ILE A 191 -0.60 -2.25 -11.36
CA ILE A 191 -1.92 -2.65 -11.89
C ILE A 191 -2.74 -3.50 -10.91
N GLY A 192 -2.15 -3.92 -9.81
CA GLY A 192 -2.83 -4.77 -8.82
C GLY A 192 -1.95 -4.95 -7.60
N THR A 193 -2.41 -5.82 -6.70
CA THR A 193 -1.72 -6.05 -5.42
C THR A 193 -1.59 -7.56 -5.13
N PRO A 194 -0.48 -7.97 -4.52
CA PRO A 194 0.72 -7.18 -4.36
C PRO A 194 1.48 -7.07 -5.68
N ASN A 195 1.93 -5.87 -6.01
CA ASN A 195 2.94 -5.63 -7.04
C ASN A 195 4.17 -5.03 -6.37
N PHE A 196 5.32 -5.22 -6.97
CA PHE A 196 6.60 -4.88 -6.34
C PHE A 196 7.51 -4.10 -7.27
N PHE A 197 8.38 -3.28 -6.68
CA PHE A 197 9.64 -2.93 -7.29
C PHE A 197 10.76 -3.61 -6.50
N VAL A 198 11.51 -4.47 -7.13
CA VAL A 198 12.68 -5.14 -6.53
C VAL A 198 13.92 -4.52 -7.15
N ASP A 199 14.62 -3.71 -6.37
CA ASP A 199 15.79 -2.95 -6.81
C ASP A 199 15.54 -2.20 -8.14
N GLY A 200 14.39 -1.53 -8.22
CA GLY A 200 13.99 -0.76 -9.41
C GLY A 200 13.29 -1.55 -10.50
N LYS A 201 13.18 -2.87 -10.37
CA LYS A 201 12.51 -3.72 -11.35
C LYS A 201 11.06 -3.98 -10.95
N LEU A 202 10.13 -3.62 -11.84
CA LEU A 202 8.70 -3.84 -11.64
C LEU A 202 8.35 -5.33 -11.77
N VAL A 203 7.66 -5.87 -10.77
CA VAL A 203 7.14 -7.24 -10.76
C VAL A 203 5.65 -7.21 -10.50
N LYS A 204 4.86 -7.51 -11.54
CA LYS A 204 3.39 -7.43 -11.51
C LYS A 204 2.72 -8.75 -11.16
N ARG A 205 3.34 -9.53 -10.28
CA ARG A 205 2.80 -10.82 -9.85
C ARG A 205 3.10 -11.04 -8.38
N VAL A 206 2.36 -11.97 -7.78
CA VAL A 206 2.64 -12.42 -6.43
C VAL A 206 3.94 -13.22 -6.43
N LEU A 207 4.82 -12.90 -5.49
CA LEU A 207 6.10 -13.59 -5.36
C LEU A 207 6.06 -14.55 -4.19
N SER A 208 6.47 -15.80 -4.43
CA SER A 208 6.78 -16.75 -3.36
C SER A 208 8.04 -16.33 -2.62
N LEU A 209 8.30 -16.96 -1.47
CA LEU A 209 9.56 -16.71 -0.76
C LEU A 209 10.78 -17.06 -1.64
N ALA A 210 10.71 -18.18 -2.36
CA ALA A 210 11.79 -18.60 -3.25
C ALA A 210 12.03 -17.58 -4.38
N ASP A 211 10.97 -17.10 -5.02
CA ASP A 211 11.07 -16.12 -6.09
C ASP A 211 11.59 -14.76 -5.59
N MET A 212 11.06 -14.30 -4.45
CA MET A 212 11.49 -13.05 -3.85
C MET A 212 12.96 -13.13 -3.45
N SER A 213 13.37 -14.22 -2.81
CA SER A 213 14.76 -14.45 -2.40
C SER A 213 15.69 -14.48 -3.60
N ALA A 214 15.30 -15.15 -4.68
CA ALA A 214 16.12 -15.22 -5.89
C ALA A 214 16.34 -13.82 -6.49
N GLN A 215 15.29 -12.99 -6.54
CA GLN A 215 15.41 -11.64 -7.06
C GLN A 215 16.26 -10.72 -6.16
N ILE A 216 16.08 -10.82 -4.86
CA ILE A 216 16.89 -10.06 -3.90
C ILE A 216 18.36 -10.49 -3.97
N ASP A 217 18.63 -11.79 -4.00
CA ASP A 217 19.99 -12.31 -4.07
C ASP A 217 20.68 -11.88 -5.37
N ALA A 218 19.98 -11.89 -6.49
CA ALA A 218 20.49 -11.39 -7.76
C ALA A 218 20.83 -9.90 -7.68
N ALA A 219 19.97 -9.10 -7.06
CA ALA A 219 20.22 -7.67 -6.86
C ALA A 219 21.42 -7.42 -5.94
N LEU A 220 21.53 -8.19 -4.87
CA LEU A 220 22.69 -8.11 -3.95
C LEU A 220 23.98 -8.47 -4.65
N ALA A 221 24.00 -9.50 -5.49
CA ALA A 221 25.16 -9.91 -6.26
C ALA A 221 25.62 -8.80 -7.22
N THR A 222 24.68 -8.14 -7.89
CA THR A 222 24.96 -7.01 -8.77
C THR A 222 25.59 -5.84 -7.99
N ARG A 223 25.04 -5.52 -6.82
CA ARG A 223 25.58 -4.46 -5.96
C ARG A 223 26.97 -4.81 -5.45
N GLY A 224 27.18 -6.05 -5.03
CA GLY A 224 28.50 -6.53 -4.63
C GLY A 224 29.53 -6.48 -5.76
N GLY A 225 29.14 -6.86 -6.98
CA GLY A 225 29.96 -6.79 -8.18
C GLY A 225 30.37 -5.35 -8.53
N VAL A 226 29.42 -4.42 -8.47
CA VAL A 226 29.68 -2.99 -8.69
C VAL A 226 30.62 -2.44 -7.62
N ALA A 227 30.42 -2.77 -6.35
CA ALA A 227 31.28 -2.36 -5.27
C ALA A 227 32.70 -2.91 -5.42
N ALA A 228 32.85 -4.16 -5.84
CA ALA A 228 34.15 -4.78 -6.09
C ALA A 228 34.87 -4.14 -7.27
N ALA A 229 34.17 -3.81 -8.34
CA ALA A 229 34.71 -3.15 -9.52
C ALA A 229 35.15 -1.70 -9.25
N GLY A 230 34.53 -1.03 -8.28
CA GLY A 230 34.88 0.33 -7.87
C GLY A 230 36.07 0.44 -6.96
N ARG A 231 36.69 -0.65 -6.57
CA ARG A 231 37.88 -0.70 -5.74
C ARG A 231 39.11 -0.84 -6.62
#